data_73d89b47f0257c83dfcd1038343a3154
#
_entry.id   73d89b47f0257c83dfcd1038343a3154
#
_cell.length_a   1.000
_cell.length_b   1.000
_cell.length_c   1.000
_cell.angle_alpha   90.00
_cell.angle_beta   90.00
_cell.angle_gamma   90.00
#
_symmetry.space_group_name_H-M   'P 1'
#
loop_
_entity.id
_entity.type
_entity.pdbx_description
1 polymer ?
#
loop_
_entity_poly.entity_id
_entity_poly.type
_entity_poly.pdbx_seq_one_letter_code
_entity_poly.pdbx_strand_id
1 'polypeptide(L)' 'MDQAAAVTVERLTERKAELEGELAKGQALLQRQQAAMEQTQATLMRIQGALTMLGELLAGTSTDPEIVSIEQVRRSKD' A
#
# COMPACT_ATOMS: atom_id res chain seq x y z
N MET A 1 9.89 41.53 -34.99
CA MET A 1 10.81 40.87 -34.12
C MET A 1 10.42 40.92 -32.67
N ASP A 2 10.19 42.10 -32.17
CA ASP A 2 9.84 42.23 -30.78
C ASP A 2 8.58 41.50 -30.44
N GLN A 3 7.64 41.53 -31.33
CA GLN A 3 6.39 40.87 -31.06
C GLN A 3 6.60 39.38 -31.00
N ALA A 4 7.44 38.83 -31.87
CA ALA A 4 7.68 37.43 -31.90
C ALA A 4 8.40 37.00 -30.62
N ALA A 5 9.30 37.85 -30.15
CA ALA A 5 10.04 37.54 -28.94
C ALA A 5 9.10 37.58 -27.73
N ALA A 6 8.19 38.54 -27.72
CA ALA A 6 7.25 38.68 -26.60
C ALA A 6 6.33 37.47 -26.56
N VAL A 7 5.83 37.04 -27.72
CA VAL A 7 4.96 35.90 -27.79
C VAL A 7 5.70 34.66 -27.34
N THR A 8 6.99 34.57 -27.68
CA THR A 8 7.78 33.40 -27.31
C THR A 8 7.96 33.38 -25.80
N VAL A 9 8.20 34.54 -25.18
CA VAL A 9 8.37 34.60 -23.76
C VAL A 9 7.08 34.21 -23.07
N GLU A 10 5.93 34.67 -23.58
CA GLU A 10 4.68 34.33 -23.00
C GLU A 10 4.45 32.85 -23.10
N ARG A 11 4.77 32.26 -24.27
CA ARG A 11 4.55 30.84 -24.44
C ARG A 11 5.46 30.05 -23.52
N LEU A 12 6.69 30.49 -23.34
CA LEU A 12 7.61 29.80 -22.47
C LEU A 12 7.12 29.89 -21.03
N THR A 13 6.58 31.04 -20.64
CA THR A 13 6.07 31.21 -19.30
C THR A 13 4.86 30.31 -19.06
N GLU A 14 3.97 30.24 -20.04
CA GLU A 14 2.80 29.41 -19.92
C GLU A 14 3.19 27.95 -19.86
N ARG A 15 4.13 27.56 -20.73
CA ARG A 15 4.55 26.17 -20.75
C ARG A 15 5.24 25.80 -19.44
N LYS A 16 6.00 26.75 -18.88
CA LYS A 16 6.67 26.51 -17.62
C LYS A 16 5.63 26.28 -16.52
N ALA A 17 4.58 27.10 -16.52
CA ALA A 17 3.54 26.95 -15.50
C ALA A 17 2.82 25.62 -15.65
N GLU A 18 2.58 25.19 -16.89
CA GLU A 18 1.90 23.93 -17.13
C GLU A 18 2.76 22.79 -16.61
N LEU A 19 4.08 22.85 -16.92
CA LEU A 19 4.96 21.79 -16.49
C LEU A 19 5.12 21.76 -14.98
N GLU A 20 5.11 22.91 -14.35
CA GLU A 20 5.18 22.96 -12.90
C GLU A 20 3.94 22.32 -12.31
N GLY A 21 2.79 22.55 -12.94
CA GLY A 21 1.55 21.92 -12.47
C GLY A 21 1.58 20.41 -12.64
N GLU A 22 2.12 19.96 -13.79
CA GLU A 22 2.21 18.53 -14.04
C GLU A 22 3.18 17.88 -13.06
N LEU A 23 4.27 18.58 -12.75
CA LEU A 23 5.24 18.06 -11.81
C LEU A 23 4.59 17.92 -10.43
N ALA A 24 3.85 18.93 -10.00
CA ALA A 24 3.20 18.88 -8.70
C ALA A 24 2.19 17.73 -8.63
N LYS A 25 1.44 17.52 -9.72
CA LYS A 25 0.46 16.46 -9.75
C LYS A 25 1.15 15.10 -9.71
N GLY A 26 2.26 14.98 -10.45
CA GLY A 26 3.02 13.74 -10.47
C GLY A 26 3.60 13.42 -9.11
N GLN A 27 4.12 14.44 -8.42
CA GLN A 27 4.69 14.23 -7.12
C GLN A 27 3.62 13.82 -6.12
N ALA A 28 2.44 14.45 -6.20
CA ALA A 28 1.35 14.09 -5.30
C ALA A 28 0.88 12.66 -5.56
N LEU A 29 0.83 12.28 -6.84
CA LEU A 29 0.40 10.93 -7.18
C LEU A 29 1.42 9.92 -6.66
N LEU A 30 2.71 10.22 -6.82
CA LEU A 30 3.75 9.33 -6.35
C LEU A 30 3.65 9.14 -4.84
N GLN A 31 3.41 10.21 -4.10
CA GLN A 31 3.27 10.11 -2.67
C GLN A 31 2.09 9.23 -2.27
N ARG A 32 0.98 9.37 -3.00
CA ARG A 32 -0.19 8.56 -2.69
C ARG A 32 0.08 7.10 -3.01
N GLN A 33 0.80 6.83 -4.09
CA GLN A 33 1.11 5.46 -4.45
C GLN A 33 2.06 4.84 -3.45
N GLN A 34 3.01 5.61 -2.93
CA GLN A 34 3.93 5.10 -1.93
C GLN A 34 3.20 4.79 -0.64
N ALA A 35 2.27 5.66 -0.25
CA ALA A 35 1.49 5.42 0.96
C ALA A 35 0.62 4.16 0.80
N ALA A 36 0.02 4.00 -0.39
CA ALA A 36 -0.81 2.82 -0.65
C ALA A 36 0.03 1.56 -0.62
N MET A 37 1.26 1.63 -1.15
CA MET A 37 2.14 0.49 -1.17
C MET A 37 2.54 0.10 0.25
N GLU A 38 2.86 1.08 1.08
CA GLU A 38 3.24 0.81 2.46
C GLU A 38 2.09 0.17 3.21
N GLN A 39 0.88 0.62 2.94
CA GLN A 39 -0.27 0.07 3.60
C GLN A 39 -0.49 -1.37 3.16
N THR A 40 -0.32 -1.64 1.88
CA THR A 40 -0.46 -2.98 1.35
C THR A 40 0.60 -3.90 1.93
N GLN A 41 1.84 -3.41 2.06
CA GLN A 41 2.91 -4.21 2.64
C GLN A 41 2.59 -4.56 4.08
N ALA A 42 2.06 -3.60 4.84
CA ALA A 42 1.68 -3.87 6.22
C ALA A 42 0.59 -4.92 6.30
N THR A 43 -0.37 -4.84 5.38
CA THR A 43 -1.45 -5.82 5.33
C THR A 43 -0.90 -7.21 5.02
N LEU A 44 0.04 -7.29 4.06
CA LEU A 44 0.62 -8.57 3.71
C LEU A 44 1.39 -9.18 4.87
N MET A 45 2.09 -8.35 5.62
CA MET A 45 2.83 -8.85 6.77
C MET A 45 1.87 -9.39 7.83
N ARG A 46 0.75 -8.74 8.02
CA ARG A 46 -0.22 -9.22 8.97
C ARG A 46 -0.80 -10.56 8.54
N ILE A 47 -1.09 -10.68 7.26
CA ILE A 47 -1.64 -11.91 6.72
C ILE A 47 -0.62 -13.04 6.83
N GLN A 48 0.64 -12.75 6.51
CA GLN A 48 1.68 -13.75 6.60
C GLN A 48 1.86 -14.22 8.03
N GLY A 49 1.79 -13.29 8.98
CA GLY A 49 1.88 -13.65 10.39
C GLY A 49 0.73 -14.54 10.82
N ALA A 50 -0.47 -14.20 10.36
CA ALA A 50 -1.64 -14.99 10.70
C ALA A 50 -1.54 -16.39 10.08
N LEU A 51 -1.06 -16.46 8.83
CA LEU A 51 -0.93 -17.75 8.17
C LEU A 51 0.11 -18.61 8.88
N THR A 52 1.19 -18.02 9.33
CA THR A 52 2.22 -18.75 10.04
C THR A 52 1.64 -19.31 11.33
N MET A 53 0.91 -18.47 12.05
CA MET A 53 0.33 -18.91 13.30
C MET A 53 -0.69 -20.01 13.08
N LEU A 54 -1.54 -19.86 12.09
CA LEU A 54 -2.54 -20.89 11.81
C LEU A 54 -1.88 -22.19 11.37
N GLY A 55 -0.79 -22.09 10.60
CA GLY A 55 -0.06 -23.26 10.19
C GLY A 55 0.53 -24.01 11.37
N GLU A 56 1.03 -23.25 12.34
CA GLU A 56 1.62 -23.86 13.52
C GLU A 56 0.52 -24.53 14.36
N LEU A 57 -0.62 -23.87 14.46
CA LEU A 57 -1.71 -24.45 15.24
C LEU A 57 -2.24 -25.71 14.56
N LEU A 58 -2.33 -25.69 13.24
CA LEU A 58 -2.80 -26.84 12.53
C LEU A 58 -1.82 -28.01 12.65
N ALA A 59 -0.52 -27.70 12.64
CA ALA A 59 0.48 -28.73 12.79
C ALA A 59 0.37 -29.33 14.19
N GLY A 60 0.10 -28.50 15.17
CA GLY A 60 -0.08 -28.97 16.53
C GLY A 60 -1.29 -29.84 16.67
N THR A 61 -2.40 -29.45 16.03
CA THR A 61 -3.60 -30.22 16.14
C THR A 61 -3.44 -31.53 15.38
N SER A 62 -2.62 -31.54 14.35
CA SER A 62 -2.42 -32.75 13.61
C SER A 62 -1.70 -33.73 14.50
N THR A 63 -0.80 -33.28 15.35
CA THR A 63 -0.05 -34.17 16.17
C THR A 63 -0.82 -34.46 17.46
N ASP A 64 -1.71 -33.60 17.88
CA ASP A 64 -2.45 -33.79 19.12
C ASP A 64 -3.90 -33.46 18.89
N PRO A 65 -4.71 -34.43 18.59
CA PRO A 65 -6.11 -34.23 18.31
C PRO A 65 -6.86 -33.57 19.44
N GLU A 66 -6.34 -33.65 20.64
CA GLU A 66 -7.01 -33.06 21.74
C GLU A 66 -6.99 -31.56 21.68
N ILE A 67 -6.05 -30.99 21.04
CA ILE A 67 -6.01 -29.59 20.93
C ILE A 67 -7.18 -29.14 20.10
N VAL A 68 -7.59 -29.98 19.19
CA VAL A 68 -8.71 -29.64 18.37
C VAL A 68 -9.91 -29.52 19.25
N SER A 69 -10.02 -30.42 20.17
CA SER A 69 -11.15 -30.39 21.02
C SER A 69 -11.11 -29.15 21.80
N ILE A 70 -9.99 -28.71 22.21
CA ILE A 70 -9.93 -27.55 22.99
C ILE A 70 -10.36 -26.41 22.23
N GLU A 71 -10.17 -26.43 20.98
CA GLU A 71 -10.58 -25.36 20.29
C GLU A 71 -11.92 -25.24 20.37
N GLN A 72 -12.59 -26.30 20.47
CA GLN A 72 -13.88 -26.18 20.53
C GLN A 72 -14.11 -25.83 21.80
N VAL A 73 -13.26 -26.08 22.61
CA VAL A 73 -13.45 -25.76 23.89
C VAL A 73 -13.24 -24.40 23.94
N ARG A 74 -12.38 -24.11 23.46
CA ARG A 74 -12.13 -22.94 23.60
C ARG A 74 -13.09 -22.44 23.14
N ARG A 75 -13.64 -23.13 22.69
CA ARG A 75 -14.67 -22.63 22.30
C ARG A 75 -15.53 -23.10 23.24
N SER A 76 -15.23 -23.83 24.03
CA SER A 76 -15.97 -24.25 24.98
C SER A 76 -15.43 -23.95 26.17
N LYS A 77 -14.88 -24.11 26.40
CA LYS A 77 -14.71 -23.89 27.06
C LYS A 77 -14.97 -23.49 27.32
N ASP A 78 -15.28 -23.84 26.99
CA ASP A 78 -15.32 -23.83 26.92
C ASP A 78 -15.45 -23.52 27.07
#